data_69d6fa22e5ddfece1bda513f09f2d639
#
_entry.id   69d6fa22e5ddfece1bda513f09f2d639
#
_cell.length_a   1.000
_cell.length_b   1.000
_cell.length_c   1.000
_cell.angle_alpha   90.00
_cell.angle_beta   90.00
_cell.angle_gamma   90.00
#
_symmetry.space_group_name_H-M   'P 1'
#
loop_
_entity.id
_entity.type
_entity.pdbx_description
1 polymer ?
#
loop_
_entity_poly.entity_id
_entity_poly.type
_entity_poly.pdbx_seq_one_letter_code
_entity_poly.pdbx_strand_id
1 'polypeptide(L)'
;SEETAQLAKELEEKYEVSVFPLNCEQLRKEDVYAVLKGILYEFPVVKMNFFLPKWVEMLEMSHPIKENVVANAGKMLSEVTLIKDLMDYKMAPEGDYISNMMMQAVNLENGTADIRLDIAEQYYYENISELTGTEVTGEYQLISMIKELSEKRKEYEKVADAVQSVEMKGY
;
A
#
# COMPACT_ATOMS: atom_id res chain seq x y z
N SER A 1 -25.89 32.53 -11.77
CA SER A 1 -26.43 33.54 -10.85
C SER A 1 -26.44 33.01 -9.43
N GLU A 2 -26.53 33.87 -8.46
CA GLU A 2 -26.60 33.49 -7.03
C GLU A 2 -27.85 32.63 -6.77
N GLU A 3 -28.95 32.91 -7.42
CA GLU A 3 -30.18 32.11 -7.37
C GLU A 3 -30.01 30.69 -7.91
N THR A 4 -29.22 30.51 -8.97
CA THR A 4 -28.94 29.18 -9.55
C THR A 4 -28.09 28.33 -8.61
N ALA A 5 -27.13 28.93 -7.90
CA ALA A 5 -26.30 28.22 -6.91
C ALA A 5 -27.12 27.85 -5.67
N GLN A 6 -28.07 28.67 -5.27
CA GLN A 6 -28.93 28.41 -4.13
C GLN A 6 -29.93 27.28 -4.44
N LEU A 7 -30.52 27.30 -5.63
CA LEU A 7 -31.42 26.26 -6.12
C LEU A 7 -30.68 24.90 -6.26
N ALA A 8 -29.42 24.90 -6.73
CA ALA A 8 -28.61 23.70 -6.82
C ALA A 8 -28.40 23.07 -5.43
N LYS A 9 -28.07 23.88 -4.42
CA LYS A 9 -27.93 23.40 -3.03
C LYS A 9 -29.23 22.83 -2.46
N GLU A 10 -30.34 23.49 -2.68
CA GLU A 10 -31.65 23.00 -2.22
C GLU A 10 -32.01 21.64 -2.86
N LEU A 11 -31.66 21.46 -4.14
CA LEU A 11 -31.87 20.20 -4.84
C LEU A 11 -30.92 19.09 -4.35
N GLU A 12 -29.67 19.42 -4.09
CA GLU A 12 -28.70 18.48 -3.51
C GLU A 12 -29.15 17.99 -2.13
N GLU A 13 -29.57 18.91 -1.25
CA GLU A 13 -30.06 18.57 0.08
C GLU A 13 -31.37 17.77 0.04
N LYS A 14 -32.25 18.08 -0.90
CA LYS A 14 -33.56 17.42 -1.00
C LYS A 14 -33.49 16.02 -1.58
N TYR A 15 -32.62 15.79 -2.56
CA TYR A 15 -32.57 14.54 -3.33
C TYR A 15 -31.32 13.70 -3.04
N GLU A 16 -30.41 14.20 -2.22
CA GLU A 16 -29.14 13.54 -1.87
C GLU A 16 -28.31 13.16 -3.12
N VAL A 17 -28.33 14.01 -4.16
CA VAL A 17 -27.61 13.80 -5.41
C VAL A 17 -26.83 15.06 -5.78
N SER A 18 -25.67 14.90 -6.42
CA SER A 18 -24.89 16.02 -6.90
C SER A 18 -25.61 16.77 -8.03
N VAL A 19 -25.74 18.10 -7.92
CA VAL A 19 -26.42 18.95 -8.89
C VAL A 19 -25.41 19.86 -9.59
N PHE A 20 -25.34 19.77 -10.92
CA PHE A 20 -24.43 20.57 -11.74
C PHE A 20 -25.20 21.66 -12.49
N PRO A 21 -25.16 22.93 -12.05
CA PRO A 21 -25.80 24.01 -12.76
C PRO A 21 -25.02 24.32 -14.04
N LEU A 22 -25.68 24.17 -15.20
CA LEU A 22 -25.07 24.41 -16.51
C LEU A 22 -25.82 25.49 -17.27
N ASN A 23 -25.07 26.35 -17.95
CA ASN A 23 -25.65 27.27 -18.95
C ASN A 23 -25.64 26.59 -20.34
N CYS A 24 -26.77 26.03 -20.73
CA CYS A 24 -26.90 25.31 -22.00
C CYS A 24 -26.72 26.17 -23.24
N GLU A 25 -26.88 27.51 -23.14
CA GLU A 25 -26.68 28.44 -24.26
C GLU A 25 -25.20 28.71 -24.55
N GLN A 26 -24.32 28.49 -23.54
CA GLN A 26 -22.87 28.75 -23.64
C GLN A 26 -22.07 27.57 -23.12
N LEU A 27 -22.49 26.35 -23.47
CA LEU A 27 -21.82 25.12 -23.02
C LEU A 27 -20.40 25.04 -23.60
N ARG A 28 -19.40 25.08 -22.73
CA ARG A 28 -17.98 24.94 -23.08
C ARG A 28 -17.54 23.49 -22.84
N LYS A 29 -16.41 23.12 -23.48
CA LYS A 29 -15.80 21.79 -23.21
C LYS A 29 -15.50 21.59 -21.73
N GLU A 30 -15.02 22.64 -21.06
CA GLU A 30 -14.67 22.64 -19.64
C GLU A 30 -15.90 22.32 -18.77
N ASP A 31 -17.06 22.82 -19.11
CA ASP A 31 -18.32 22.58 -18.40
C ASP A 31 -18.74 21.10 -18.54
N VAL A 32 -18.60 20.54 -19.74
CA VAL A 32 -18.88 19.12 -20.01
C VAL A 32 -17.91 18.22 -19.22
N TYR A 33 -16.60 18.56 -19.20
CA TYR A 33 -15.62 17.83 -18.42
C TYR A 33 -15.91 17.90 -16.92
N ALA A 34 -16.30 19.05 -16.40
CA ALA A 34 -16.66 19.22 -14.99
C ALA A 34 -17.84 18.34 -14.59
N VAL A 35 -18.86 18.24 -15.42
CA VAL A 35 -20.01 17.35 -15.18
C VAL A 35 -19.62 15.90 -15.23
N LEU A 36 -18.90 15.48 -16.29
CA LEU A 36 -18.42 14.11 -16.41
C LEU A 36 -17.53 13.69 -15.22
N LYS A 37 -16.63 14.58 -14.83
CA LYS A 37 -15.79 14.37 -13.65
C LYS A 37 -16.63 14.23 -12.38
N GLY A 38 -17.62 15.10 -12.19
CA GLY A 38 -18.54 15.03 -11.07
C GLY A 38 -19.29 13.72 -11.02
N ILE A 39 -19.82 13.26 -12.16
CA ILE A 39 -20.50 11.97 -12.26
C ILE A 39 -19.56 10.82 -11.90
N LEU A 40 -18.33 10.82 -12.44
CA LEU A 40 -17.33 9.79 -12.16
C LEU A 40 -16.92 9.75 -10.68
N TYR A 41 -16.91 10.89 -10.02
CA TYR A 41 -16.60 10.99 -8.59
C TYR A 41 -17.66 10.39 -7.68
N GLU A 42 -18.91 10.28 -8.14
CA GLU A 42 -20.00 9.60 -7.44
C GLU A 42 -19.99 8.05 -7.65
N PHE A 43 -19.06 7.54 -8.45
CA PHE A 43 -18.95 6.08 -8.64
C PHE A 43 -18.36 5.42 -7.40
N PRO A 44 -18.82 4.20 -7.05
CA PRO A 44 -18.32 3.46 -5.92
C PRO A 44 -16.89 2.98 -6.16
N VAL A 45 -16.10 2.96 -5.11
CA VAL A 45 -14.84 2.20 -5.07
C VAL A 45 -15.20 0.75 -4.79
N VAL A 46 -14.96 -0.12 -5.78
CA VAL A 46 -15.33 -1.55 -5.72
C VAL A 46 -14.23 -2.38 -5.09
N LYS A 47 -12.96 -1.99 -5.32
CA LYS A 47 -11.81 -2.74 -4.86
C LYS A 47 -10.63 -1.82 -4.56
N MET A 48 -9.94 -2.08 -3.46
CA MET A 48 -8.65 -1.48 -3.15
C MET A 48 -7.59 -2.57 -3.08
N ASN A 49 -6.48 -2.38 -3.80
CA ASN A 49 -5.30 -3.22 -3.72
C ASN A 49 -4.24 -2.49 -2.92
N PHE A 50 -3.72 -3.14 -1.89
CA PHE A 50 -2.64 -2.60 -1.08
C PHE A 50 -1.33 -3.30 -1.43
N PHE A 51 -0.35 -2.53 -1.89
CA PHE A 51 0.97 -3.02 -2.26
C PHE A 51 1.96 -2.74 -1.14
N LEU A 52 2.62 -3.79 -0.70
CA LEU A 52 3.57 -3.81 0.42
C LEU A 52 4.94 -4.29 -0.06
N PRO A 53 6.03 -3.97 0.66
CA PRO A 53 7.30 -4.65 0.47
C PRO A 53 7.15 -6.15 0.69
N LYS A 54 7.77 -6.96 -0.19
CA LYS A 54 7.60 -8.42 -0.18
C LYS A 54 7.94 -9.09 1.15
N TRP A 55 8.94 -8.58 1.86
CA TRP A 55 9.31 -9.11 3.17
C TRP A 55 8.19 -8.97 4.22
N VAL A 56 7.37 -7.90 4.14
CA VAL A 56 6.21 -7.70 5.02
C VAL A 56 5.12 -8.72 4.73
N GLU A 57 4.94 -9.11 3.47
CA GLU A 57 3.96 -10.14 3.09
C GLU A 57 4.29 -11.49 3.75
N MET A 58 5.58 -11.77 3.98
CA MET A 58 6.06 -13.01 4.61
C MET A 58 5.90 -13.04 6.13
N LEU A 59 5.69 -11.90 6.79
CA LEU A 59 5.48 -11.83 8.23
C LEU A 59 4.18 -12.54 8.64
N GLU A 60 4.15 -13.06 9.85
CA GLU A 60 2.93 -13.64 10.44
C GLU A 60 1.87 -12.54 10.64
N MET A 61 0.60 -12.93 10.63
CA MET A 61 -0.51 -11.98 10.82
C MET A 61 -0.50 -11.28 12.19
N SER A 62 0.07 -11.93 13.21
CA SER A 62 0.26 -11.41 14.56
C SER A 62 1.46 -10.48 14.71
N HIS A 63 2.26 -10.31 13.65
CA HIS A 63 3.42 -9.44 13.71
C HIS A 63 2.98 -7.96 13.79
N PRO A 64 3.54 -7.12 14.69
CA PRO A 64 3.09 -5.74 14.92
C PRO A 64 3.05 -4.87 13.66
N ILE A 65 4.02 -5.02 12.76
CA ILE A 65 4.04 -4.31 11.47
C ILE A 65 2.81 -4.70 10.63
N LYS A 66 2.49 -5.99 10.57
CA LYS A 66 1.37 -6.48 9.75
C LYS A 66 0.02 -6.08 10.35
N GLU A 67 -0.10 -6.12 11.67
CA GLU A 67 -1.29 -5.61 12.37
C GLU A 67 -1.50 -4.12 12.10
N ASN A 68 -0.44 -3.31 12.14
CA ASN A 68 -0.53 -1.88 11.84
C ASN A 68 -0.94 -1.63 10.38
N VAL A 69 -0.39 -2.37 9.43
CA VAL A 69 -0.78 -2.30 8.02
C VAL A 69 -2.25 -2.63 7.83
N VAL A 70 -2.73 -3.72 8.44
CA VAL A 70 -4.13 -4.14 8.35
C VAL A 70 -5.07 -3.10 8.99
N ALA A 71 -4.67 -2.51 10.12
CA ALA A 71 -5.44 -1.46 10.77
C ALA A 71 -5.57 -0.21 9.88
N ASN A 72 -4.48 0.26 9.27
CA ASN A 72 -4.50 1.40 8.33
C ASN A 72 -5.34 1.11 7.08
N ALA A 73 -5.21 -0.08 6.50
CA ALA A 73 -6.03 -0.51 5.37
C ALA A 73 -7.52 -0.59 5.75
N GLY A 74 -7.83 -1.16 6.90
CA GLY A 74 -9.20 -1.26 7.42
C GLY A 74 -9.84 0.10 7.68
N LYS A 75 -9.07 1.06 8.23
CA LYS A 75 -9.52 2.44 8.41
C LYS A 75 -9.89 3.08 7.08
N MET A 76 -9.00 3.00 6.09
CA MET A 76 -9.26 3.54 4.75
C MET A 76 -10.50 2.91 4.11
N LEU A 77 -10.65 1.59 4.21
CA LEU A 77 -11.83 0.86 3.69
C LEU A 77 -13.13 1.27 4.38
N SER A 78 -13.09 1.69 5.63
CA SER A 78 -14.28 2.16 6.35
C SER A 78 -14.69 3.59 6.03
N GLU A 79 -13.74 4.42 5.59
CA GLU A 79 -13.95 5.85 5.31
C GLU A 79 -14.18 6.14 3.82
N VAL A 80 -13.70 5.28 2.91
CA VAL A 80 -13.77 5.47 1.46
C VAL A 80 -14.83 4.56 0.86
N THR A 81 -15.88 5.15 0.34
CA THR A 81 -16.97 4.44 -0.36
C THR A 81 -17.06 4.82 -1.83
N LEU A 82 -16.88 6.09 -2.13
CA LEU A 82 -16.96 6.65 -3.47
C LEU A 82 -15.59 7.13 -3.97
N ILE A 83 -15.47 7.34 -5.28
CA ILE A 83 -14.24 7.88 -5.88
C ILE A 83 -13.89 9.25 -5.30
N LYS A 84 -14.89 10.11 -5.01
CA LYS A 84 -14.66 11.41 -4.35
C LYS A 84 -14.00 11.24 -2.98
N ASP A 85 -14.48 10.31 -2.16
CA ASP A 85 -13.93 10.05 -0.83
C ASP A 85 -12.46 9.64 -0.94
N LEU A 86 -12.14 8.81 -1.95
CA LEU A 86 -10.78 8.39 -2.23
C LEU A 86 -9.86 9.56 -2.63
N MET A 87 -10.37 10.49 -3.47
CA MET A 87 -9.60 11.66 -3.92
C MET A 87 -9.35 12.65 -2.80
N ASP A 88 -10.27 12.77 -1.86
CA ASP A 88 -10.20 13.67 -0.70
C ASP A 88 -9.52 13.00 0.50
N TYR A 89 -9.28 11.68 0.43
CA TYR A 89 -8.69 10.92 1.54
C TYR A 89 -7.28 11.39 1.83
N LYS A 90 -7.04 11.73 3.11
CA LYS A 90 -5.72 12.11 3.57
C LYS A 90 -4.85 10.87 3.75
N MET A 91 -3.90 10.67 2.83
CA MET A 91 -2.93 9.57 2.86
C MET A 91 -1.91 9.76 4.00
N ALA A 92 -2.39 9.71 5.24
CA ALA A 92 -1.59 9.86 6.45
C ALA A 92 -1.73 8.59 7.30
N PRO A 93 -0.75 7.66 7.25
CA PRO A 93 -0.81 6.45 8.03
C PRO A 93 -0.68 6.73 9.52
N GLU A 94 -1.31 5.88 10.34
CA GLU A 94 -1.20 5.89 11.79
C GLU A 94 -0.13 4.92 12.26
N GLY A 95 0.62 5.32 13.29
CA GLY A 95 1.74 4.54 13.84
C GLY A 95 3.07 4.83 13.17
N ASP A 96 4.12 4.17 13.67
CA ASP A 96 5.50 4.48 13.29
C ASP A 96 6.05 3.56 12.19
N TYR A 97 5.36 2.44 11.89
CA TYR A 97 5.86 1.43 10.96
C TYR A 97 5.79 1.86 9.49
N ILE A 98 4.68 2.52 9.10
CA ILE A 98 4.45 2.95 7.73
C ILE A 98 5.06 4.33 7.53
N SER A 99 6.12 4.41 6.71
CA SER A 99 6.78 5.70 6.41
C SER A 99 6.03 6.52 5.38
N ASN A 100 5.29 5.85 4.47
CA ASN A 100 4.57 6.52 3.41
C ASN A 100 3.35 5.70 2.96
N MET A 101 2.26 6.39 2.65
CA MET A 101 1.07 5.84 2.01
C MET A 101 0.74 6.71 0.80
N MET A 102 0.60 6.11 -0.37
CA MET A 102 0.30 6.84 -1.59
C MET A 102 -0.65 6.09 -2.51
N MET A 103 -1.51 6.83 -3.17
CA MET A 103 -2.32 6.33 -4.27
C MET A 103 -1.46 6.21 -5.53
N GLN A 104 -1.32 5.01 -6.08
CA GLN A 104 -0.56 4.77 -7.31
C GLN A 104 -1.43 4.92 -8.56
N ALA A 105 -2.63 4.37 -8.52
CA ALA A 105 -3.55 4.40 -9.65
C ALA A 105 -5.01 4.31 -9.19
N VAL A 106 -5.89 4.86 -10.00
CA VAL A 106 -7.34 4.67 -9.90
C VAL A 106 -7.86 4.32 -11.27
N ASN A 107 -8.54 3.19 -11.36
CA ASN A 107 -9.23 2.78 -12.56
C ASN A 107 -10.73 3.04 -12.41
N LEU A 108 -11.20 4.08 -13.09
CA LEU A 108 -12.59 4.52 -13.03
C LEU A 108 -13.56 3.58 -13.77
N GLU A 109 -13.06 2.77 -14.71
CA GLU A 109 -13.91 1.83 -15.46
C GLU A 109 -14.46 0.71 -14.57
N ASN A 110 -13.65 0.26 -13.61
CA ASN A 110 -14.00 -0.85 -12.72
C ASN A 110 -14.00 -0.49 -11.23
N GLY A 111 -13.81 0.78 -10.89
CA GLY A 111 -13.81 1.25 -9.51
C GLY A 111 -12.65 0.70 -8.65
N THR A 112 -11.50 0.42 -9.27
CA THR A 112 -10.35 -0.14 -8.55
C THR A 112 -9.34 0.94 -8.21
N ALA A 113 -8.84 0.93 -6.97
CA ALA A 113 -7.77 1.79 -6.50
C ALA A 113 -6.54 0.98 -6.05
N ASP A 114 -5.36 1.44 -6.43
CA ASP A 114 -4.08 0.84 -6.07
C ASP A 114 -3.36 1.77 -5.09
N ILE A 115 -3.13 1.27 -3.90
CA ILE A 115 -2.52 2.00 -2.78
C ILE A 115 -1.18 1.34 -2.43
N ARG A 116 -0.12 2.11 -2.40
CA ARG A 116 1.20 1.66 -1.97
C ARG A 116 1.47 2.11 -0.55
N LEU A 117 1.98 1.17 0.25
CA LEU A 117 2.43 1.38 1.62
C LEU A 117 3.93 1.07 1.69
N ASP A 118 4.72 2.06 2.06
CA ASP A 118 6.15 1.89 2.30
C ASP A 118 6.39 1.78 3.82
N ILE A 119 7.15 0.76 4.22
CA ILE A 119 7.54 0.55 5.61
C ILE A 119 8.88 1.25 5.86
N ALA A 120 9.06 1.84 7.04
CA ALA A 120 10.30 2.49 7.39
C ALA A 120 11.46 1.48 7.37
N GLU A 121 12.56 1.86 6.73
CA GLU A 121 13.69 0.98 6.39
C GLU A 121 14.33 0.31 7.61
N GLN A 122 14.34 1.01 8.74
CA GLN A 122 14.87 0.47 10.00
C GLN A 122 14.22 -0.86 10.38
N TYR A 123 12.93 -1.03 10.18
CA TYR A 123 12.20 -2.26 10.53
C TYR A 123 12.55 -3.45 9.64
N TYR A 124 13.03 -3.20 8.43
CA TYR A 124 13.59 -4.25 7.59
C TYR A 124 14.85 -4.85 8.22
N TYR A 125 15.77 -4.01 8.68
CA TYR A 125 17.01 -4.47 9.31
C TYR A 125 16.78 -5.05 10.70
N GLU A 126 15.85 -4.48 11.48
CA GLU A 126 15.44 -5.04 12.77
C GLU A 126 14.90 -6.46 12.60
N ASN A 127 14.03 -6.70 11.62
CA ASN A 127 13.49 -8.03 11.34
C ASN A 127 14.59 -9.03 10.93
N ILE A 128 15.55 -8.61 10.10
CA ILE A 128 16.71 -9.44 9.75
C ILE A 128 17.53 -9.76 11.01
N SER A 129 17.76 -8.78 11.87
CA SER A 129 18.51 -8.98 13.11
C SER A 129 17.84 -9.99 14.04
N GLU A 130 16.51 -9.91 14.18
CA GLU A 130 15.74 -10.87 14.97
C GLU A 130 15.82 -12.30 14.39
N LEU A 131 15.66 -12.43 13.07
CA LEU A 131 15.69 -13.74 12.39
C LEU A 131 17.06 -14.41 12.45
N THR A 132 18.14 -13.62 12.43
CA THR A 132 19.52 -14.13 12.33
C THR A 132 20.24 -14.17 13.67
N GLY A 133 19.72 -13.48 14.68
CA GLY A 133 20.40 -13.27 15.96
C GLY A 133 21.67 -12.43 15.86
N THR A 134 21.86 -11.70 14.77
CA THR A 134 23.02 -10.85 14.48
C THR A 134 22.56 -9.42 14.23
N GLU A 135 23.19 -8.46 14.86
CA GLU A 135 22.84 -7.04 14.67
C GLU A 135 23.14 -6.58 13.24
N VAL A 136 22.11 -6.20 12.52
CA VAL A 136 22.16 -5.67 11.14
C VAL A 136 21.48 -4.32 11.13
N THR A 137 22.24 -3.24 10.92
CA THR A 137 21.75 -1.86 10.93
C THR A 137 21.73 -1.20 9.56
N GLY A 138 22.19 -1.90 8.53
CA GLY A 138 22.25 -1.39 7.16
C GLY A 138 22.80 -2.39 6.15
N GLU A 139 22.87 -1.97 4.89
CA GLU A 139 23.29 -2.82 3.77
C GLU A 139 24.70 -3.42 3.95
N TYR A 140 25.63 -2.65 4.52
CA TYR A 140 26.99 -3.13 4.72
C TYR A 140 27.04 -4.35 5.64
N GLN A 141 26.37 -4.29 6.79
CA GLN A 141 26.31 -5.40 7.75
C GLN A 141 25.59 -6.60 7.13
N LEU A 142 24.51 -6.36 6.37
CA LEU A 142 23.77 -7.39 5.66
C LEU A 142 24.68 -8.14 4.67
N ILE A 143 25.42 -7.41 3.83
CA ILE A 143 26.34 -8.00 2.85
C ILE A 143 27.47 -8.78 3.56
N SER A 144 28.02 -8.23 4.65
CA SER A 144 29.05 -8.89 5.44
C SER A 144 28.57 -10.20 6.05
N MET A 145 27.35 -10.21 6.59
CA MET A 145 26.71 -11.39 7.14
C MET A 145 26.49 -12.47 6.05
N ILE A 146 26.01 -12.07 4.87
CA ILE A 146 25.78 -12.99 3.75
C ILE A 146 27.11 -13.64 3.31
N LYS A 147 28.20 -12.87 3.25
CA LYS A 147 29.53 -13.42 2.92
C LYS A 147 30.00 -14.44 3.95
N GLU A 148 29.90 -14.10 5.24
CA GLU A 148 30.28 -15.01 6.33
C GLU A 148 29.47 -16.32 6.30
N LEU A 149 28.16 -16.24 6.13
CA LEU A 149 27.30 -17.41 6.01
C LEU A 149 27.64 -18.26 4.78
N SER A 150 27.97 -17.60 3.65
CA SER A 150 28.39 -18.30 2.43
C SER A 150 29.73 -19.05 2.62
N GLU A 151 30.68 -18.46 3.32
CA GLU A 151 31.97 -19.08 3.64
C GLU A 151 31.78 -20.28 4.59
N LYS A 152 31.04 -20.09 5.67
CA LYS A 152 30.73 -21.20 6.62
C LYS A 152 29.98 -22.36 5.94
N ARG A 153 29.05 -22.04 5.03
CA ARG A 153 28.36 -23.08 4.27
C ARG A 153 29.31 -23.87 3.39
N LYS A 154 30.25 -23.23 2.68
CA LYS A 154 31.27 -23.94 1.85
C LYS A 154 32.18 -24.81 2.70
N GLU A 155 32.58 -24.36 3.90
CA GLU A 155 33.35 -25.15 4.83
C GLU A 155 32.57 -26.39 5.31
N TYR A 156 31.29 -26.19 5.65
CA TYR A 156 30.42 -27.28 6.06
C TYR A 156 30.23 -28.33 4.95
N GLU A 157 29.98 -27.89 3.71
CA GLU A 157 29.84 -28.78 2.55
C GLU A 157 31.11 -29.63 2.33
N LYS A 158 32.31 -29.03 2.46
CA LYS A 158 33.58 -29.77 2.37
C LYS A 158 33.72 -30.85 3.47
N VAL A 159 33.31 -30.51 4.70
CA VAL A 159 33.36 -31.47 5.82
C VAL A 159 32.34 -32.61 5.62
N ALA A 160 31.14 -32.27 5.19
CA ALA A 160 30.09 -33.23 4.89
C ALA A 160 30.51 -34.23 3.79
N ASP A 161 31.10 -33.72 2.68
CA ASP A 161 31.61 -34.55 1.61
C ASP A 161 32.77 -35.45 2.09
N ALA A 162 33.64 -34.94 2.95
CA ALA A 162 34.74 -35.75 3.55
C ALA A 162 34.21 -36.87 4.44
N VAL A 163 33.22 -36.59 5.31
CA VAL A 163 32.57 -37.59 6.17
C VAL A 163 31.89 -38.68 5.33
N GLN A 164 31.11 -38.28 4.32
CA GLN A 164 30.42 -39.20 3.42
C GLN A 164 31.41 -40.11 2.67
N SER A 165 32.55 -39.57 2.25
CA SER A 165 33.58 -40.33 1.54
C SER A 165 34.29 -41.32 2.47
N VAL A 166 34.39 -41.04 3.77
CA VAL A 166 34.93 -41.98 4.77
C VAL A 166 33.94 -43.12 5.07
N GLU A 167 32.65 -42.78 5.22
CA GLU A 167 31.61 -43.80 5.43
C GLU A 167 31.49 -44.77 4.24
N MET A 168 31.60 -44.26 3.00
CA MET A 168 31.52 -45.07 1.80
C MET A 168 32.79 -45.98 1.59
N LYS A 169 33.95 -45.60 2.13
CA LYS A 169 35.20 -46.38 1.99
C LYS A 169 35.44 -47.37 3.10
N GLY A 170 34.59 -47.40 4.14
CA GLY A 170 34.58 -48.47 5.13
C GLY A 170 35.85 -48.57 6.01
N TYR A 171 36.38 -47.43 6.42
CA TYR A 171 37.45 -47.38 7.43
C TYR A 171 36.88 -46.90 8.76
#